data_382483d704dd93b40e25040f3c2a892f
#
_entry.id   382483d704dd93b40e25040f3c2a892f
#
_cell.length_a   1.000
_cell.length_b   1.000
_cell.length_c   1.000
_cell.angle_alpha   90.00
_cell.angle_beta   90.00
_cell.angle_gamma   90.00
#
_symmetry.space_group_name_H-M   'P 1'
#
loop_
_entity.id
_entity.type
_entity.pdbx_description
1 polymer ?
#
loop_
_entity_poly.entity_id
_entity_poly.type
_entity_poly.pdbx_seq_one_letter_code
_entity_poly.pdbx_strand_id
1 'polypeptide(L)'
;MSTIEIEAKTMEEALNKASEQLGRSREELVVEVISENSNKLFGIIGSSKVKIKASLKEPCTAGFAERAQEVLENILYRFGMTTAVEALEDSECISLNIKGDGSGILIGRKGQTLDALQYLVNKIVRRSPDPTKQIVIDTEGYRRRRKETLLELAKRLSERAKAKDVAVSTGPLNPFERRIIHLALQDDAELTTQSTGEGLYRSVVISPNKLDPL
;
A
#
# COMPACT_ATOMS: atom_id res chain seq x y z
N MET A 1 29.48 12.09 8.39
CA MET A 1 28.29 11.67 9.19
C MET A 1 28.52 12.14 10.62
N SER A 2 27.70 13.05 11.12
CA SER A 2 27.82 13.51 12.51
C SER A 2 27.06 12.55 13.40
N THR A 3 27.79 11.66 14.04
CA THR A 3 27.26 10.73 15.05
C THR A 3 27.70 11.22 16.41
N ILE A 4 26.77 11.27 17.36
CA ILE A 4 27.07 11.67 18.74
C ILE A 4 26.63 10.57 19.71
N GLU A 5 27.40 10.39 20.77
CA GLU A 5 27.06 9.52 21.90
C GLU A 5 26.61 10.35 23.06
N ILE A 6 25.46 10.04 23.65
CA ILE A 6 24.88 10.78 24.74
C ILE A 6 24.56 9.86 25.92
N GLU A 7 24.94 10.26 27.09
CA GLU A 7 24.62 9.61 28.36
C GLU A 7 23.63 10.47 29.14
N ALA A 8 22.52 9.89 29.59
CA ALA A 8 21.49 10.58 30.37
C ALA A 8 20.84 9.63 31.40
N LYS A 9 20.04 10.20 32.30
CA LYS A 9 19.34 9.40 33.32
C LYS A 9 18.12 8.67 32.76
N THR A 10 17.50 9.21 31.71
CA THR A 10 16.34 8.64 31.05
C THR A 10 16.51 8.71 29.54
N MET A 11 15.80 7.83 28.82
CA MET A 11 15.76 7.84 27.35
C MET A 11 15.28 9.20 26.82
N GLU A 12 14.28 9.78 27.47
CA GLU A 12 13.68 11.05 27.06
C GLU A 12 14.66 12.21 27.19
N GLU A 13 15.45 12.24 28.28
CA GLU A 13 16.52 13.21 28.49
C GLU A 13 17.64 13.04 27.44
N ALA A 14 18.00 11.81 27.12
CA ALA A 14 18.98 11.50 26.09
C ALA A 14 18.55 12.00 24.71
N LEU A 15 17.29 11.77 24.34
CA LEU A 15 16.70 12.24 23.08
C LEU A 15 16.66 13.78 23.00
N ASN A 16 16.31 14.46 24.09
CA ASN A 16 16.30 15.92 24.12
C ASN A 16 17.72 16.50 23.91
N LYS A 17 18.71 15.96 24.62
CA LYS A 17 20.12 16.39 24.46
C LYS A 17 20.63 16.12 23.05
N ALA A 18 20.22 14.99 22.45
CA ALA A 18 20.59 14.70 21.06
C ALA A 18 19.99 15.71 20.08
N SER A 19 18.73 16.06 20.27
CA SER A 19 18.02 17.06 19.47
C SER A 19 18.67 18.44 19.58
N GLU A 20 19.03 18.88 20.78
CA GLU A 20 19.71 20.14 21.00
C GLU A 20 21.12 20.19 20.39
N GLN A 21 21.92 19.13 20.58
CA GLN A 21 23.30 19.09 20.06
C GLN A 21 23.38 18.98 18.56
N LEU A 22 22.44 18.29 17.93
CA LEU A 22 22.38 18.14 16.46
C LEU A 22 21.57 19.25 15.79
N GLY A 23 20.88 20.11 16.56
CA GLY A 23 20.07 21.23 16.05
C GLY A 23 18.91 20.78 15.15
N ARG A 24 18.34 19.59 15.44
CA ARG A 24 17.29 18.96 14.65
C ARG A 24 16.18 18.41 15.54
N SER A 25 14.98 18.24 14.96
CA SER A 25 13.86 17.65 15.66
C SER A 25 14.11 16.17 16.02
N ARG A 26 13.45 15.66 17.05
CA ARG A 26 13.57 14.25 17.47
C ARG A 26 13.22 13.27 16.32
N GLU A 27 12.32 13.65 15.42
CA GLU A 27 11.85 12.84 14.29
C GLU A 27 12.90 12.69 13.17
N GLU A 28 13.90 13.60 13.17
CA GLU A 28 15.02 13.61 12.23
C GLU A 28 16.24 12.85 12.75
N LEU A 29 16.14 12.23 13.94
CA LEU A 29 17.22 11.47 14.55
C LEU A 29 17.00 9.96 14.38
N VAL A 30 18.08 9.25 14.10
CA VAL A 30 18.17 7.79 14.25
C VAL A 30 18.93 7.52 15.54
N VAL A 31 18.31 6.77 16.45
CA VAL A 31 18.86 6.51 17.78
C VAL A 31 19.04 5.03 18.00
N GLU A 32 20.25 4.64 18.36
CA GLU A 32 20.63 3.29 18.73
C GLU A 32 20.98 3.28 20.23
N VAL A 33 20.35 2.39 21.00
CA VAL A 33 20.65 2.23 22.42
C VAL A 33 21.89 1.35 22.58
N ILE A 34 22.98 1.94 23.08
CA ILE A 34 24.24 1.22 23.28
C ILE A 34 24.20 0.43 24.59
N SER A 35 23.70 1.04 25.66
CA SER A 35 23.57 0.37 26.96
C SER A 35 22.47 1.02 27.81
N GLU A 36 21.71 0.17 28.49
CA GLU A 36 20.72 0.54 29.47
C GLU A 36 21.08 -0.18 30.78
N ASN A 37 21.80 0.51 31.69
CA ASN A 37 22.16 -0.05 32.98
C ASN A 37 21.12 0.32 34.02
N SER A 38 20.24 -0.61 34.34
CA SER A 38 19.40 -0.55 35.56
C SER A 38 20.03 -1.44 36.63
N ASN A 39 20.95 -0.92 37.38
CA ASN A 39 21.47 -1.63 38.57
C ASN A 39 20.39 -1.68 39.64
N LYS A 40 19.56 -2.69 39.62
CA LYS A 40 18.75 -3.15 40.74
C LYS A 40 19.56 -4.16 41.57
N LEU A 41 20.53 -3.72 42.35
CA LEU A 41 21.14 -4.54 43.40
C LEU A 41 20.97 -3.84 44.74
N PHE A 42 20.23 -4.47 45.65
CA PHE A 42 20.12 -4.16 47.05
C PHE A 42 19.75 -2.72 47.42
N GLY A 43 18.49 -2.30 47.23
CA GLY A 43 17.86 -1.27 48.09
C GLY A 43 18.46 0.14 48.08
N ILE A 44 19.46 0.45 47.26
CA ILE A 44 20.07 1.77 47.11
C ILE A 44 19.64 2.31 45.75
N ILE A 45 19.11 3.53 45.74
CA ILE A 45 18.69 4.27 44.54
C ILE A 45 19.94 4.54 43.69
N GLY A 46 20.30 3.60 42.84
CA GLY A 46 21.32 3.78 41.81
C GLY A 46 20.69 4.52 40.62
N SER A 47 21.30 5.60 40.18
CA SER A 47 20.88 6.33 38.98
C SER A 47 20.95 5.42 37.75
N SER A 48 19.83 5.13 37.15
CA SER A 48 19.80 4.48 35.84
C SER A 48 20.49 5.40 34.84
N LYS A 49 21.41 4.85 34.04
CA LYS A 49 22.09 5.58 32.98
C LYS A 49 21.74 4.89 31.64
N VAL A 50 21.27 5.68 30.74
CA VAL A 50 20.99 5.25 29.34
C VAL A 50 22.04 5.91 28.47
N LYS A 51 22.76 5.12 27.69
CA LYS A 51 23.71 5.59 26.68
C LYS A 51 23.14 5.31 25.30
N ILE A 52 22.95 6.37 24.52
CA ILE A 52 22.46 6.29 23.16
C ILE A 52 23.49 6.81 22.17
N LYS A 53 23.46 6.26 20.97
CA LYS A 53 24.17 6.78 19.82
C LYS A 53 23.13 7.40 18.90
N ALA A 54 23.20 8.72 18.72
CA ALA A 54 22.31 9.46 17.87
C ALA A 54 23.04 9.93 16.62
N SER A 55 22.42 9.74 15.47
CA SER A 55 22.87 10.27 14.20
C SER A 55 21.72 10.98 13.51
N LEU A 56 22.04 11.94 12.65
CA LEU A 56 21.04 12.54 11.78
C LEU A 56 20.52 11.48 10.84
N LYS A 57 19.21 11.41 10.72
CA LYS A 57 18.58 10.67 9.64
C LYS A 57 19.06 11.31 8.34
N GLU A 58 19.76 10.58 7.50
CA GLU A 58 20.17 11.13 6.22
C GLU A 58 18.92 11.66 5.50
N PRO A 59 18.94 12.92 5.00
CA PRO A 59 17.88 13.35 4.13
C PRO A 59 17.83 12.33 2.99
N CYS A 60 16.69 11.66 2.82
CA CYS A 60 16.50 10.81 1.66
C CYS A 60 16.65 11.68 0.42
N THR A 61 17.85 11.75 -0.13
CA THR A 61 18.15 12.37 -1.44
C THR A 61 17.63 11.51 -2.58
N ALA A 62 17.22 10.27 -2.25
CA ALA A 62 16.50 9.42 -3.16
C ALA A 62 15.17 10.08 -3.54
N GLY A 63 14.88 10.17 -4.82
CA GLY A 63 13.61 10.64 -5.35
C GLY A 63 12.43 9.84 -4.77
N PHE A 64 11.23 10.38 -4.87
CA PHE A 64 10.04 9.72 -4.31
C PHE A 64 9.82 8.31 -4.92
N ALA A 65 10.17 8.14 -6.20
CA ALA A 65 10.14 6.85 -6.90
C ALA A 65 11.15 5.84 -6.32
N GLU A 66 12.41 6.26 -6.12
CA GLU A 66 13.46 5.40 -5.56
C GLU A 66 13.11 4.93 -4.15
N ARG A 67 12.55 5.84 -3.33
CA ARG A 67 12.08 5.47 -2.00
C ARG A 67 10.91 4.48 -2.03
N ALA A 68 9.98 4.65 -2.97
CA ALA A 68 8.86 3.74 -3.13
C ALA A 68 9.33 2.33 -3.57
N GLN A 69 10.31 2.30 -4.47
CA GLN A 69 10.97 1.08 -4.91
C GLN A 69 11.67 0.38 -3.76
N GLU A 70 12.52 1.08 -3.01
CA GLU A 70 13.23 0.53 -1.85
C GLU A 70 12.28 -0.06 -0.81
N VAL A 71 11.20 0.65 -0.48
CA VAL A 71 10.18 0.16 0.45
C VAL A 71 9.55 -1.13 -0.04
N LEU A 72 9.20 -1.20 -1.34
CA LEU A 72 8.61 -2.39 -1.93
C LEU A 72 9.61 -3.56 -1.92
N GLU A 73 10.85 -3.36 -2.33
CA GLU A 73 11.91 -4.36 -2.33
C GLU A 73 12.16 -4.91 -0.92
N ASN A 74 12.20 -4.05 0.10
CA ASN A 74 12.33 -4.44 1.49
C ASN A 74 11.15 -5.30 1.99
N ILE A 75 9.92 -4.99 1.58
CA ILE A 75 8.74 -5.80 1.91
C ILE A 75 8.87 -7.17 1.25
N LEU A 76 9.19 -7.23 -0.04
CA LEU A 76 9.34 -8.48 -0.79
C LEU A 76 10.45 -9.36 -0.21
N TYR A 77 11.59 -8.77 0.13
CA TYR A 77 12.70 -9.47 0.78
C TYR A 77 12.29 -10.12 2.10
N ARG A 78 11.50 -9.42 2.93
CA ARG A 78 10.98 -9.96 4.20
C ARG A 78 9.98 -11.10 4.00
N PHE A 79 9.33 -11.18 2.86
CA PHE A 79 8.51 -12.32 2.45
C PHE A 79 9.32 -13.47 1.83
N GLY A 80 10.65 -13.37 1.81
CA GLY A 80 11.54 -14.38 1.22
C GLY A 80 11.58 -14.34 -0.31
N MET A 81 11.19 -13.22 -0.91
CA MET A 81 11.17 -13.03 -2.35
C MET A 81 12.31 -12.11 -2.79
N THR A 82 13.16 -12.59 -3.68
CA THR A 82 14.25 -11.83 -4.30
C THR A 82 13.88 -11.50 -5.74
N THR A 83 12.95 -10.56 -5.90
CA THR A 83 12.49 -10.11 -7.23
C THR A 83 12.93 -8.68 -7.47
N ALA A 84 13.32 -8.37 -8.71
CA ALA A 84 13.65 -7.01 -9.10
C ALA A 84 12.37 -6.18 -9.26
N VAL A 85 12.43 -4.92 -8.82
CA VAL A 85 11.38 -3.93 -9.00
C VAL A 85 11.88 -2.85 -9.96
N GLU A 86 11.12 -2.56 -11.02
CA GLU A 86 11.39 -1.44 -11.91
C GLU A 86 10.46 -0.28 -11.55
N ALA A 87 11.03 0.89 -11.30
CA ALA A 87 10.28 2.11 -11.06
C ALA A 87 10.27 2.97 -12.33
N LEU A 88 9.08 3.39 -12.74
CA LEU A 88 8.84 4.37 -13.79
C LEU A 88 8.04 5.51 -13.18
N GLU A 89 8.53 6.73 -13.33
CA GLU A 89 7.90 7.93 -12.79
C GLU A 89 7.47 8.86 -13.94
N ASP A 90 6.20 9.28 -13.89
CA ASP A 90 5.65 10.32 -14.74
C ASP A 90 5.19 11.54 -13.92
N SER A 91 4.43 12.47 -14.54
CA SER A 91 3.93 13.67 -13.87
C SER A 91 2.89 13.38 -12.78
N GLU A 92 2.14 12.29 -12.89
CA GLU A 92 0.98 12.00 -12.05
C GLU A 92 1.17 10.77 -11.16
N CYS A 93 1.95 9.80 -11.62
CA CYS A 93 2.11 8.54 -10.91
C CYS A 93 3.54 7.98 -10.92
N ILE A 94 3.79 7.08 -9.99
CA ILE A 94 4.94 6.20 -9.93
C ILE A 94 4.45 4.78 -10.12
N SER A 95 4.88 4.16 -11.21
CA SER A 95 4.58 2.77 -11.52
C SER A 95 5.73 1.87 -11.07
N LEU A 96 5.46 0.99 -10.12
CA LEU A 96 6.40 -0.02 -9.66
C LEU A 96 6.01 -1.37 -10.28
N ASN A 97 6.85 -1.87 -11.18
CA ASN A 97 6.62 -3.16 -11.82
C ASN A 97 7.52 -4.23 -11.21
N ILE A 98 6.92 -5.21 -10.54
CA ILE A 98 7.63 -6.33 -9.97
C ILE A 98 7.89 -7.35 -11.08
N LYS A 99 9.16 -7.72 -11.30
CA LYS A 99 9.53 -8.83 -12.19
C LYS A 99 9.07 -10.11 -11.53
N GLY A 100 7.96 -10.65 -11.99
CA GLY A 100 7.37 -11.86 -11.42
C GLY A 100 8.18 -13.12 -11.73
N ASP A 101 7.99 -14.11 -10.89
CA ASP A 101 8.48 -15.48 -11.07
C ASP A 101 7.43 -16.41 -11.69
N GLY A 102 6.29 -15.84 -12.12
CA GLY A 102 5.13 -16.59 -12.64
C GLY A 102 4.33 -17.35 -11.59
N SER A 103 4.69 -17.28 -10.32
CA SER A 103 4.03 -18.05 -9.25
C SER A 103 2.61 -17.60 -8.93
N GLY A 104 2.26 -16.38 -9.30
CA GLY A 104 0.99 -15.74 -8.96
C GLY A 104 0.81 -15.39 -7.47
N ILE A 105 1.79 -15.67 -6.61
CA ILE A 105 1.73 -15.40 -5.17
C ILE A 105 1.61 -13.90 -4.91
N LEU A 106 2.36 -13.09 -5.67
CA LEU A 106 2.34 -11.62 -5.57
C LEU A 106 1.03 -11.01 -6.03
N ILE A 107 0.33 -11.68 -6.92
CA ILE A 107 -1.00 -11.27 -7.37
C ILE A 107 -2.02 -11.61 -6.29
N GLY A 108 -2.00 -12.85 -5.81
CA GLY A 108 -2.99 -13.40 -4.90
C GLY A 108 -4.37 -13.57 -5.55
N ARG A 109 -5.37 -13.91 -4.73
CA ARG A 109 -6.74 -14.12 -5.23
C ARG A 109 -7.34 -12.82 -5.77
N LYS A 110 -7.60 -12.77 -7.07
CA LYS A 110 -8.17 -11.58 -7.74
C LYS A 110 -7.38 -10.28 -7.50
N GLY A 111 -6.06 -10.37 -7.34
CA GLY A 111 -5.20 -9.19 -7.12
C GLY A 111 -5.13 -8.68 -5.69
N GLN A 112 -5.66 -9.42 -4.69
CA GLN A 112 -5.71 -8.98 -3.29
C GLN A 112 -4.33 -8.72 -2.68
N THR A 113 -3.35 -9.58 -2.95
CA THR A 113 -1.99 -9.39 -2.44
C THR A 113 -1.36 -8.14 -3.06
N LEU A 114 -1.54 -7.96 -4.36
CA LEU A 114 -1.02 -6.80 -5.08
C LEU A 114 -1.64 -5.49 -4.58
N ASP A 115 -2.94 -5.47 -4.32
CA ASP A 115 -3.64 -4.32 -3.75
C ASP A 115 -3.18 -4.01 -2.31
N ALA A 116 -2.93 -5.05 -1.50
CA ALA A 116 -2.39 -4.90 -0.15
C ALA A 116 -0.97 -4.34 -0.16
N LEU A 117 -0.09 -4.83 -1.03
CA LEU A 117 1.26 -4.30 -1.22
C LEU A 117 1.21 -2.82 -1.62
N GLN A 118 0.38 -2.47 -2.59
CA GLN A 118 0.20 -1.08 -3.01
C GLN A 118 -0.27 -0.19 -1.85
N TYR A 119 -1.23 -0.65 -1.06
CA TYR A 119 -1.71 0.07 0.10
C TYR A 119 -0.60 0.31 1.13
N LEU A 120 0.18 -0.72 1.47
CA LEU A 120 1.27 -0.62 2.44
C LEU A 120 2.36 0.34 1.96
N VAL A 121 2.84 0.19 0.72
CA VAL A 121 3.86 1.08 0.15
C VAL A 121 3.38 2.53 0.15
N ASN A 122 2.14 2.78 -0.31
CA ASN A 122 1.55 4.13 -0.27
C ASN A 122 1.50 4.70 1.16
N LYS A 123 1.17 3.89 2.17
CA LYS A 123 1.11 4.35 3.58
C LYS A 123 2.48 4.65 4.16
N ILE A 124 3.49 3.84 3.83
CA ILE A 124 4.85 4.01 4.35
C ILE A 124 5.51 5.23 3.70
N VAL A 125 5.40 5.36 2.37
CA VAL A 125 6.09 6.42 1.60
C VAL A 125 5.44 7.79 1.82
N ARG A 126 4.11 7.87 1.95
CA ARG A 126 3.36 9.12 2.17
C ARG A 126 3.55 9.77 3.54
N ARG A 127 4.35 9.20 4.43
CA ARG A 127 4.79 9.87 5.67
C ARG A 127 5.80 11.00 5.41
N SER A 128 6.28 11.16 4.18
CA SER A 128 7.14 12.25 3.71
C SER A 128 6.29 13.45 3.22
N PRO A 129 6.79 14.69 3.29
CA PRO A 129 5.98 15.91 3.10
C PRO A 129 5.50 16.21 1.68
N ASP A 130 5.82 15.41 0.67
CA ASP A 130 5.36 15.63 -0.71
C ASP A 130 4.57 14.44 -1.27
N PRO A 131 3.21 14.41 -1.07
CA PRO A 131 2.37 13.27 -1.43
C PRO A 131 1.63 13.44 -2.77
N THR A 132 2.15 14.16 -3.75
CA THR A 132 1.39 14.54 -4.94
C THR A 132 1.17 13.39 -5.93
N LYS A 133 2.07 12.42 -6.02
CA LYS A 133 1.99 11.32 -6.98
C LYS A 133 1.36 10.07 -6.41
N GLN A 134 0.56 9.37 -7.22
CA GLN A 134 0.03 8.05 -6.88
C GLN A 134 1.08 6.97 -7.14
N ILE A 135 1.23 6.02 -6.21
CA ILE A 135 2.06 4.83 -6.42
C ILE A 135 1.14 3.70 -6.88
N VAL A 136 1.44 3.13 -8.04
CA VAL A 136 0.75 1.98 -8.62
C VAL A 136 1.74 0.82 -8.67
N ILE A 137 1.34 -0.34 -8.16
CA ILE A 137 2.14 -1.56 -8.22
C ILE A 137 1.50 -2.54 -9.17
N ASP A 138 2.28 -3.09 -10.08
CA ASP A 138 1.84 -4.16 -10.98
C ASP A 138 2.91 -5.26 -11.08
N THR A 139 2.50 -6.43 -11.53
CA THR A 139 3.38 -7.53 -11.88
C THR A 139 2.87 -8.20 -13.15
N GLU A 140 3.77 -8.38 -14.12
CA GLU A 140 3.48 -9.06 -15.39
C GLU A 140 2.26 -8.52 -16.17
N GLY A 141 1.88 -7.24 -15.96
CA GLY A 141 0.70 -6.65 -16.59
C GLY A 141 -0.63 -7.25 -16.11
N TYR A 142 -0.66 -7.74 -14.87
CA TYR A 142 -1.86 -8.35 -14.27
C TYR A 142 -3.06 -7.41 -14.30
N ARG A 143 -2.87 -6.13 -13.95
CA ARG A 143 -3.99 -5.16 -13.87
C ARG A 143 -4.71 -5.01 -15.22
N ARG A 144 -3.95 -4.98 -16.32
CA ARG A 144 -4.52 -4.92 -17.68
C ARG A 144 -5.30 -6.18 -18.00
N ARG A 145 -4.70 -7.37 -17.85
CA ARG A 145 -5.39 -8.65 -18.10
C ARG A 145 -6.64 -8.82 -17.23
N ARG A 146 -6.56 -8.38 -15.99
CA ARG A 146 -7.71 -8.44 -15.07
C ARG A 146 -8.85 -7.54 -15.53
N LYS A 147 -8.54 -6.31 -15.99
CA LYS A 147 -9.53 -5.39 -16.56
C LYS A 147 -10.21 -6.01 -17.79
N GLU A 148 -9.45 -6.60 -18.70
CA GLU A 148 -9.97 -7.27 -19.89
C GLU A 148 -10.93 -8.41 -19.52
N THR A 149 -10.54 -9.28 -18.58
CA THR A 149 -11.40 -10.35 -18.04
C THR A 149 -12.71 -9.81 -17.43
N LEU A 150 -12.67 -8.66 -16.75
CA LEU A 150 -13.88 -8.05 -16.19
C LEU A 150 -14.79 -7.47 -17.26
N LEU A 151 -14.25 -6.88 -18.33
CA LEU A 151 -15.03 -6.40 -19.47
C LEU A 151 -15.71 -7.55 -20.21
N GLU A 152 -15.00 -8.67 -20.43
CA GLU A 152 -15.59 -9.88 -21.00
C GLU A 152 -16.69 -10.48 -20.10
N LEU A 153 -16.46 -10.46 -18.79
CA LEU A 153 -17.47 -10.90 -17.81
C LEU A 153 -18.71 -10.01 -17.89
N ALA A 154 -18.55 -8.69 -17.94
CA ALA A 154 -19.65 -7.74 -18.08
C ALA A 154 -20.48 -8.04 -19.34
N LYS A 155 -19.82 -8.17 -20.49
CA LYS A 155 -20.46 -8.49 -21.77
C LYS A 155 -21.25 -9.80 -21.70
N ARG A 156 -20.62 -10.88 -21.22
CA ARG A 156 -21.28 -12.20 -21.12
C ARG A 156 -22.50 -12.17 -20.19
N LEU A 157 -22.40 -11.45 -19.06
CA LEU A 157 -23.52 -11.35 -18.12
C LEU A 157 -24.64 -10.45 -18.65
N SER A 158 -24.33 -9.38 -19.39
CA SER A 158 -25.33 -8.52 -20.02
C SER A 158 -26.13 -9.27 -21.07
N GLU A 159 -25.47 -10.02 -21.94
CA GLU A 159 -26.13 -10.88 -22.95
C GLU A 159 -27.05 -11.91 -22.28
N ARG A 160 -26.58 -12.51 -21.17
CA ARG A 160 -27.40 -13.49 -20.43
C ARG A 160 -28.61 -12.86 -19.75
N ALA A 161 -28.46 -11.65 -19.17
CA ALA A 161 -29.57 -10.94 -18.56
C ALA A 161 -30.66 -10.60 -19.58
N LYS A 162 -30.27 -10.07 -20.74
CA LYS A 162 -31.17 -9.75 -21.86
C LYS A 162 -31.85 -11.00 -22.42
N ALA A 163 -31.08 -12.04 -22.73
CA ALA A 163 -31.62 -13.24 -23.39
C ALA A 163 -32.60 -14.01 -22.49
N LYS A 164 -32.45 -13.98 -21.18
CA LYS A 164 -33.32 -14.70 -20.24
C LYS A 164 -34.32 -13.83 -19.52
N ASP A 165 -34.28 -12.52 -19.72
CA ASP A 165 -35.09 -11.51 -19.01
C ASP A 165 -35.04 -11.69 -17.47
N VAL A 166 -33.84 -11.96 -16.92
CA VAL A 166 -33.62 -12.17 -15.48
C VAL A 166 -32.40 -11.41 -14.97
N ALA A 167 -32.44 -11.03 -13.71
CA ALA A 167 -31.28 -10.47 -13.04
C ALA A 167 -30.17 -11.53 -12.92
N VAL A 168 -28.95 -11.15 -13.24
CA VAL A 168 -27.75 -11.97 -13.08
C VAL A 168 -26.74 -11.25 -12.19
N SER A 169 -25.93 -12.01 -11.46
CA SER A 169 -24.97 -11.43 -10.53
C SER A 169 -23.54 -11.85 -10.87
N THR A 170 -22.60 -10.95 -10.65
CA THR A 170 -21.17 -11.29 -10.62
C THR A 170 -20.85 -12.04 -9.33
N GLY A 171 -19.68 -12.66 -9.24
CA GLY A 171 -19.12 -13.01 -7.93
C GLY A 171 -18.67 -11.74 -7.17
N PRO A 172 -18.16 -11.92 -5.93
CA PRO A 172 -17.64 -10.79 -5.14
C PRO A 172 -16.47 -10.09 -5.85
N LEU A 173 -16.57 -8.77 -5.95
CA LEU A 173 -15.62 -7.86 -6.60
C LEU A 173 -15.23 -6.73 -5.63
N ASN A 174 -13.99 -6.23 -5.73
CA ASN A 174 -13.56 -5.06 -5.00
C ASN A 174 -14.22 -3.79 -5.57
N PRO A 175 -14.17 -2.62 -4.88
CA PRO A 175 -14.82 -1.40 -5.35
C PRO A 175 -14.38 -0.94 -6.75
N PHE A 176 -13.09 -1.08 -7.07
CA PHE A 176 -12.53 -0.71 -8.36
C PHE A 176 -13.04 -1.64 -9.48
N GLU A 177 -13.06 -2.95 -9.24
CA GLU A 177 -13.58 -3.93 -10.19
C GLU A 177 -15.08 -3.73 -10.46
N ARG A 178 -15.86 -3.41 -9.42
CA ARG A 178 -17.29 -3.10 -9.58
C ARG A 178 -17.52 -1.88 -10.45
N ARG A 179 -16.68 -0.85 -10.29
CA ARG A 179 -16.73 0.35 -11.14
C ARG A 179 -16.47 0.01 -12.61
N ILE A 180 -15.53 -0.90 -12.90
CA ILE A 180 -15.28 -1.36 -14.29
C ILE A 180 -16.56 -1.95 -14.89
N ILE A 181 -17.26 -2.83 -14.16
CA ILE A 181 -18.52 -3.44 -14.63
C ILE A 181 -19.60 -2.37 -14.86
N HIS A 182 -19.77 -1.45 -13.89
CA HIS A 182 -20.76 -0.37 -14.02
C HIS A 182 -20.50 0.50 -15.25
N LEU A 183 -19.25 0.93 -15.45
CA LEU A 183 -18.86 1.75 -16.58
C LEU A 183 -18.99 1.02 -17.92
N ALA A 184 -18.73 -0.29 -17.95
CA ALA A 184 -18.86 -1.08 -19.17
C ALA A 184 -20.30 -1.23 -19.65
N LEU A 185 -21.29 -1.06 -18.76
CA LEU A 185 -22.71 -1.27 -19.06
C LEU A 185 -23.54 0.01 -18.88
N GLN A 186 -22.93 1.15 -18.56
CA GLN A 186 -23.65 2.40 -18.27
C GLN A 186 -24.45 2.95 -19.48
N ASP A 187 -23.95 2.71 -20.70
CA ASP A 187 -24.57 3.25 -21.91
C ASP A 187 -25.61 2.27 -22.52
N ASP A 188 -25.85 1.14 -21.86
CA ASP A 188 -26.83 0.14 -22.29
C ASP A 188 -28.20 0.45 -21.67
N ALA A 189 -29.09 1.09 -22.46
CA ALA A 189 -30.40 1.51 -22.00
C ALA A 189 -31.33 0.35 -21.57
N GLU A 190 -31.05 -0.90 -22.00
CA GLU A 190 -31.86 -2.06 -21.66
C GLU A 190 -31.46 -2.69 -20.31
N LEU A 191 -30.38 -2.22 -19.69
CA LEU A 191 -29.85 -2.80 -18.49
C LEU A 191 -29.68 -1.78 -17.37
N THR A 192 -29.84 -2.23 -16.14
CA THR A 192 -29.45 -1.51 -14.93
C THR A 192 -28.46 -2.33 -14.12
N THR A 193 -27.57 -1.65 -13.41
CA THR A 193 -26.53 -2.31 -12.62
C THR A 193 -26.54 -1.79 -11.18
N GLN A 194 -26.56 -2.70 -10.20
CA GLN A 194 -26.57 -2.37 -8.77
C GLN A 194 -25.56 -3.19 -8.00
N SER A 195 -24.77 -2.54 -7.12
CA SER A 195 -23.87 -3.24 -6.19
C SER A 195 -24.61 -3.72 -4.96
N THR A 196 -24.58 -5.02 -4.66
CA THR A 196 -25.28 -5.67 -3.54
C THR A 196 -24.32 -6.44 -2.63
N GLY A 197 -24.70 -6.63 -1.37
CA GLY A 197 -23.89 -7.30 -0.36
C GLY A 197 -23.28 -6.33 0.65
N GLU A 198 -22.47 -6.85 1.57
CA GLU A 198 -21.84 -6.10 2.64
C GLU A 198 -20.31 -6.13 2.53
N GLY A 199 -19.65 -5.19 3.21
CA GLY A 199 -18.19 -5.10 3.27
C GLY A 199 -17.54 -4.63 1.98
N LEU A 200 -16.25 -4.93 1.83
CA LEU A 200 -15.43 -4.48 0.71
C LEU A 200 -15.72 -5.27 -0.59
N TYR A 201 -16.01 -6.55 -0.48
CA TYR A 201 -16.25 -7.44 -1.60
C TYR A 201 -17.74 -7.68 -1.82
N ARG A 202 -18.33 -6.84 -2.66
CA ARG A 202 -19.74 -6.89 -3.01
C ARG A 202 -19.90 -7.39 -4.44
N SER A 203 -21.05 -7.95 -4.77
CA SER A 203 -21.41 -8.35 -6.15
C SER A 203 -22.08 -7.22 -6.89
N VAL A 204 -21.98 -7.24 -8.23
CA VAL A 204 -22.80 -6.39 -9.11
C VAL A 204 -23.93 -7.24 -9.68
N VAL A 205 -25.15 -6.80 -9.46
CA VAL A 205 -26.37 -7.36 -10.08
C VAL A 205 -26.64 -6.57 -11.35
N ILE A 206 -26.83 -7.26 -12.46
CA ILE A 206 -27.18 -6.73 -13.78
C ILE A 206 -28.59 -7.19 -14.07
N SER A 207 -29.52 -6.27 -14.22
CA SER A 207 -30.94 -6.57 -14.44
C SER A 207 -31.43 -5.93 -15.73
N PRO A 208 -32.36 -6.57 -16.46
CA PRO A 208 -33.06 -5.90 -17.55
C PRO A 208 -33.80 -4.68 -17.01
N ASN A 209 -33.71 -3.58 -17.75
CA ASN A 209 -34.44 -2.36 -17.45
C ASN A 209 -35.86 -2.56 -17.98
N LYS A 210 -36.80 -2.97 -17.13
CA LYS A 210 -38.21 -3.01 -17.51
C LYS A 210 -38.67 -1.55 -17.59
N LEU A 211 -38.67 -1.01 -18.79
CA LEU A 211 -39.45 0.20 -19.07
C LEU A 211 -40.90 -0.23 -18.80
N ASP A 212 -41.54 0.36 -17.76
CA ASP A 212 -42.99 0.24 -17.60
C ASP A 212 -43.63 0.64 -18.94
N PRO A 213 -44.44 -0.23 -19.53
CA PRO A 213 -45.17 0.17 -20.73
C PRO A 213 -46.07 1.35 -20.33
N LEU A 214 -45.83 2.52 -20.94
CA LEU A 214 -46.72 3.69 -20.88
C LEU A 214 -48.15 3.34 -21.27
#